data_dc14491f82e4cb42bc1defd7ec12dc81
#
_entry.id   dc14491f82e4cb42bc1defd7ec12dc81
#
_cell.length_a   1.000
_cell.length_b   1.000
_cell.length_c   1.000
_cell.angle_alpha   90.00
_cell.angle_beta   90.00
_cell.angle_gamma   90.00
#
_symmetry.space_group_name_H-M   'P 1'
#
loop_
_entity.id
_entity.type
_entity.pdbx_description
1 polymer ?
#
loop_
_entity_poly.entity_id
_entity_poly.type
_entity_poly.pdbx_seq_one_letter_code
_entity_poly.pdbx_strand_id
1 'polypeptide(L)'
;PKAQSVVDVLQTFGWRDARQDALTRRDHEPNVLQPSALANGIVGRRIAQLSDDSAFTELALRTMDCREMVRLIYRRVLGRAPSEEELITMDQYLCVTYANRVVKNAPQLIRQEKVLDVSWNNHLSEEANRIKVELEKHVLAGDPPTNRLRPEWRERLEDVVYALVNSPEFIFVP
;
A
#
# COMPACT_ATOMS: atom_id res chain seq x y z
N PRO A 1 14.72 -7.97 12.89
CA PRO A 1 13.71 -7.30 13.72
C PRO A 1 12.50 -6.99 12.86
N LYS A 2 11.31 -7.26 13.39
CA LYS A 2 10.05 -6.90 12.73
C LYS A 2 9.61 -5.55 13.27
N ALA A 3 9.17 -4.63 12.40
CA ALA A 3 8.58 -3.38 12.82
C ALA A 3 7.28 -3.67 13.60
N GLN A 4 7.16 -3.14 14.81
CA GLN A 4 6.02 -3.44 15.69
C GLN A 4 4.70 -2.99 15.05
N SER A 5 4.67 -1.85 14.40
CA SER A 5 3.49 -1.33 13.70
C SER A 5 2.94 -2.29 12.63
N VAL A 6 3.82 -3.04 11.95
CA VAL A 6 3.38 -4.07 10.97
C VAL A 6 2.85 -5.31 11.69
N VAL A 7 3.49 -5.71 12.79
CA VAL A 7 3.04 -6.86 13.59
C VAL A 7 1.65 -6.60 14.15
N ASP A 8 1.39 -5.41 14.69
CA ASP A 8 0.08 -5.03 15.25
C ASP A 8 -1.03 -5.10 14.20
N VAL A 9 -0.74 -4.65 12.97
CA VAL A 9 -1.70 -4.79 11.87
C VAL A 9 -1.92 -6.25 11.51
N LEU A 10 -0.87 -7.05 11.38
CA LEU A 10 -1.00 -8.47 11.06
C LEU A 10 -1.82 -9.22 12.13
N GLN A 11 -1.63 -8.88 13.42
CA GLN A 11 -2.41 -9.44 14.51
C GLN A 11 -3.89 -9.04 14.43
N THR A 12 -4.17 -7.78 14.06
CA THR A 12 -5.55 -7.29 13.84
C THR A 12 -6.27 -8.10 12.74
N PHE A 13 -5.52 -8.58 11.74
CA PHE A 13 -6.02 -9.45 10.67
C PHE A 13 -5.85 -10.95 10.96
N GLY A 14 -5.77 -11.33 12.24
CA GLY A 14 -5.78 -12.73 12.68
C GLY A 14 -4.45 -13.46 12.52
N TRP A 15 -3.34 -12.73 12.27
CA TRP A 15 -2.03 -13.36 12.30
C TRP A 15 -1.62 -13.68 13.75
N ARG A 16 -1.24 -14.92 14.00
CA ARG A 16 -0.74 -15.37 15.31
C ARG A 16 0.77 -15.64 15.21
N ASP A 17 1.51 -15.20 16.22
CA ASP A 17 2.95 -15.45 16.24
C ASP A 17 3.19 -16.96 16.46
N ALA A 18 3.91 -17.55 15.52
CA ALA A 18 3.94 -18.98 15.21
C ALA A 18 4.61 -19.87 16.30
N ARG A 19 4.88 -19.37 17.50
CA ARG A 19 5.73 -20.13 18.43
C ARG A 19 5.01 -21.16 19.33
N GLN A 20 3.68 -21.15 19.42
CA GLN A 20 3.03 -21.98 20.44
C GLN A 20 1.74 -22.70 20.03
N ASP A 21 1.21 -22.52 18.83
CA ASP A 21 -0.04 -23.17 18.45
C ASP A 21 0.13 -23.98 17.17
N ALA A 22 -0.08 -25.29 17.27
CA ALA A 22 -0.15 -26.20 16.12
C ALA A 22 -1.38 -25.93 15.21
N LEU A 23 -2.24 -25.00 15.59
CA LEU A 23 -3.41 -24.59 14.84
C LEU A 23 -3.06 -23.39 13.95
N THR A 24 -2.78 -23.66 12.68
CA THR A 24 -2.57 -22.67 11.61
C THR A 24 -3.87 -21.95 11.19
N ARG A 25 -4.95 -22.07 11.94
CA ARG A 25 -6.22 -21.44 11.63
C ARG A 25 -6.17 -19.96 12.01
N ARG A 26 -6.25 -19.09 10.99
CA ARG A 26 -6.47 -17.65 11.20
C ARG A 26 -7.83 -17.45 11.85
N ASP A 27 -7.91 -16.47 12.73
CA ASP A 27 -9.18 -15.98 13.22
C ASP A 27 -9.89 -15.25 12.07
N HIS A 28 -11.05 -15.75 11.67
CA HIS A 28 -11.84 -15.20 10.57
C HIS A 28 -12.99 -14.30 11.07
N GLU A 29 -13.10 -14.10 12.40
CA GLU A 29 -14.16 -13.25 12.92
C GLU A 29 -13.93 -11.79 12.55
N PRO A 30 -14.95 -11.12 11.96
CA PRO A 30 -14.86 -9.71 11.64
C PRO A 30 -14.62 -8.88 12.90
N ASN A 31 -13.60 -8.02 12.86
CA ASN A 31 -13.26 -7.16 13.98
C ASN A 31 -13.33 -5.68 13.51
N VAL A 32 -13.99 -4.84 14.32
CA VAL A 32 -14.09 -3.39 14.08
C VAL A 32 -12.72 -2.68 14.00
N LEU A 33 -11.66 -3.31 14.51
CA LEU A 33 -10.30 -2.78 14.40
C LEU A 33 -9.72 -2.92 12.99
N GLN A 34 -10.21 -3.86 12.17
CA GLN A 34 -9.71 -4.09 10.82
C GLN A 34 -9.97 -2.89 9.90
N PRO A 35 -11.21 -2.35 9.79
CA PRO A 35 -11.45 -1.11 9.06
C PRO A 35 -10.64 0.06 9.60
N SER A 36 -10.52 0.19 10.92
CA SER A 36 -9.74 1.26 11.54
C SER A 36 -8.24 1.15 11.21
N ALA A 37 -7.69 -0.05 11.18
CA ALA A 37 -6.29 -0.29 10.83
C ALA A 37 -6.00 0.05 9.36
N LEU A 38 -6.95 -0.16 8.44
CA LEU A 38 -6.82 0.24 7.03
C LEU A 38 -7.01 1.75 6.86
N ALA A 39 -8.04 2.34 7.49
CA ALA A 39 -8.36 3.76 7.34
C ALA A 39 -7.33 4.69 8.03
N ASN A 40 -6.77 4.30 9.15
CA ASN A 40 -5.88 5.17 9.94
C ASN A 40 -4.45 4.61 10.06
N GLY A 41 -4.26 3.38 9.61
CA GLY A 41 -3.01 2.65 9.77
C GLY A 41 -1.99 2.91 8.66
N ILE A 42 -0.77 2.47 8.96
CA ILE A 42 0.36 2.53 8.03
C ILE A 42 0.11 1.73 6.75
N VAL A 43 -0.66 0.63 6.84
CA VAL A 43 -0.86 -0.31 5.72
C VAL A 43 -1.74 0.29 4.64
N GLY A 44 -2.90 0.87 5.00
CA GLY A 44 -3.80 1.52 4.04
C GLY A 44 -3.11 2.64 3.27
N ARG A 45 -2.37 3.50 3.99
CA ARG A 45 -1.57 4.56 3.37
C ARG A 45 -0.50 4.01 2.42
N ARG A 46 0.20 2.92 2.80
CA ARG A 46 1.24 2.33 1.96
C ARG A 46 0.71 1.64 0.72
N ILE A 47 -0.44 0.97 0.83
CA ILE A 47 -1.08 0.35 -0.33
C ILE A 47 -1.48 1.41 -1.36
N ALA A 48 -1.97 2.56 -0.88
CA ALA A 48 -2.39 3.66 -1.75
C ALA A 48 -1.22 4.44 -2.36
N GLN A 49 -0.10 4.55 -1.65
CA GLN A 49 1.04 5.35 -2.06
C GLN A 49 1.71 4.82 -3.34
N LEU A 50 1.89 5.69 -4.32
CA LEU A 50 2.53 5.40 -5.60
C LEU A 50 4.05 5.67 -5.52
N SER A 51 4.79 4.69 -5.03
CA SER A 51 6.25 4.62 -5.12
C SER A 51 6.70 3.98 -6.44
N ASP A 52 8.00 4.01 -6.74
CA ASP A 52 8.53 3.37 -7.95
C ASP A 52 8.40 1.83 -7.93
N ASP A 53 8.24 1.22 -6.76
CA ASP A 53 8.01 -0.21 -6.58
C ASP A 53 6.51 -0.58 -6.52
N SER A 54 5.62 0.42 -6.59
CA SER A 54 4.17 0.18 -6.56
C SER A 54 3.67 -0.40 -7.89
N ALA A 55 2.91 -1.48 -7.79
CA ALA A 55 2.25 -2.08 -8.96
C ALA A 55 1.20 -1.14 -9.61
N PHE A 56 0.67 -0.17 -8.88
CA PHE A 56 -0.21 0.86 -9.43
C PHE A 56 0.58 1.93 -10.17
N THR A 57 1.81 2.25 -9.75
CA THR A 57 2.72 3.11 -10.51
C THR A 57 3.05 2.49 -11.87
N GLU A 58 3.40 1.21 -11.90
CA GLU A 58 3.65 0.51 -13.16
C GLU A 58 2.43 0.50 -14.08
N LEU A 59 1.24 0.28 -13.51
CA LEU A 59 0.00 0.34 -14.27
C LEU A 59 -0.24 1.74 -14.84
N ALA A 60 -0.03 2.78 -14.04
CA ALA A 60 -0.20 4.17 -14.43
C ALA A 60 0.79 4.63 -15.52
N LEU A 61 1.96 4.01 -15.61
CA LEU A 61 2.97 4.33 -16.62
C LEU A 61 2.74 3.64 -17.96
N ARG A 62 1.87 2.62 -18.02
CA ARG A 62 1.56 1.91 -19.27
C ARG A 62 0.82 2.81 -20.25
N THR A 63 1.08 2.57 -21.55
CA THR A 63 0.32 3.21 -22.62
C THR A 63 -1.01 2.46 -22.80
N MET A 64 -2.08 3.02 -22.28
CA MET A 64 -3.44 2.50 -22.38
C MET A 64 -4.45 3.62 -22.27
N ASP A 65 -5.72 3.31 -22.51
CA ASP A 65 -6.83 4.21 -22.22
C ASP A 65 -7.08 4.34 -20.71
N CYS A 66 -7.53 5.54 -20.28
CA CYS A 66 -7.78 5.80 -18.86
C CYS A 66 -8.87 4.87 -18.28
N ARG A 67 -9.95 4.65 -19.00
CA ARG A 67 -11.04 3.75 -18.55
C ARG A 67 -10.56 2.31 -18.41
N GLU A 68 -9.67 1.87 -19.31
CA GLU A 68 -9.08 0.54 -19.19
C GLU A 68 -8.19 0.43 -17.95
N MET A 69 -7.40 1.45 -17.65
CA MET A 69 -6.63 1.52 -16.42
C MET A 69 -7.53 1.45 -15.19
N VAL A 70 -8.63 2.21 -15.16
CA VAL A 70 -9.62 2.17 -14.06
C VAL A 70 -10.20 0.77 -13.90
N ARG A 71 -10.59 0.09 -14.98
CA ARG A 71 -11.08 -1.30 -14.93
C ARG A 71 -10.06 -2.25 -14.33
N LEU A 72 -8.79 -2.09 -14.67
CA LEU A 72 -7.70 -2.91 -14.10
C LEU A 72 -7.48 -2.64 -12.61
N ILE A 73 -7.62 -1.39 -12.16
CA ILE A 73 -7.53 -1.03 -10.74
C ILE A 73 -8.67 -1.68 -9.96
N TYR A 74 -9.91 -1.55 -10.43
CA TYR A 74 -11.07 -2.18 -9.78
C TYR A 74 -10.94 -3.69 -9.69
N ARG A 75 -10.52 -4.34 -10.78
CA ARG A 75 -10.28 -5.81 -10.78
C ARG A 75 -9.19 -6.21 -9.81
N ARG A 76 -8.15 -5.39 -9.67
CA ARG A 76 -7.03 -5.69 -8.76
C ARG A 76 -7.40 -5.51 -7.30
N VAL A 77 -8.20 -4.49 -6.98
CA VAL A 77 -8.57 -4.15 -5.60
C VAL A 77 -9.82 -4.88 -5.16
N LEU A 78 -10.89 -4.85 -5.97
CA LEU A 78 -12.21 -5.37 -5.61
C LEU A 78 -12.58 -6.69 -6.30
N GLY A 79 -11.74 -7.19 -7.21
CA GLY A 79 -12.00 -8.43 -7.93
C GLY A 79 -13.10 -8.34 -9.02
N ARG A 80 -13.69 -7.17 -9.24
CA ARG A 80 -14.77 -6.94 -10.21
C ARG A 80 -14.48 -5.77 -11.17
N ALA A 81 -15.27 -5.64 -12.20
CA ALA A 81 -15.29 -4.43 -13.01
C ALA A 81 -16.06 -3.29 -12.31
N PRO A 82 -15.71 -2.02 -12.57
CA PRO A 82 -16.51 -0.88 -12.11
C PRO A 82 -17.87 -0.85 -12.80
N SER A 83 -18.88 -0.29 -12.12
CA SER A 83 -20.17 0.04 -12.72
C SER A 83 -20.04 1.24 -13.65
N GLU A 84 -21.09 1.53 -14.45
CA GLU A 84 -21.11 2.73 -15.30
C GLU A 84 -21.07 4.04 -14.49
N GLU A 85 -21.72 4.09 -13.34
CA GLU A 85 -21.69 5.25 -12.45
C GLU A 85 -20.29 5.48 -11.87
N GLU A 86 -19.61 4.39 -11.46
CA GLU A 86 -18.23 4.45 -11.00
C GLU A 86 -17.29 4.92 -12.13
N LEU A 87 -17.48 4.41 -13.36
CA LEU A 87 -16.70 4.86 -14.51
C LEU A 87 -16.90 6.34 -14.82
N ILE A 88 -18.12 6.84 -14.77
CA ILE A 88 -18.40 8.27 -14.98
C ILE A 88 -17.70 9.12 -13.91
N THR A 89 -17.76 8.69 -12.66
CA THR A 89 -17.08 9.37 -11.55
C THR A 89 -15.56 9.38 -11.77
N MET A 90 -14.98 8.25 -12.16
CA MET A 90 -13.54 8.15 -12.43
C MET A 90 -13.11 8.98 -13.66
N ASP A 91 -13.94 9.07 -14.71
CA ASP A 91 -13.69 9.93 -15.85
C ASP A 91 -13.54 11.38 -15.43
N GLN A 92 -14.46 11.86 -14.59
CA GLN A 92 -14.44 13.26 -14.13
C GLN A 92 -13.27 13.55 -13.19
N TYR A 93 -12.86 12.60 -12.36
CA TYR A 93 -11.85 12.81 -11.34
C TYR A 93 -10.43 12.51 -11.83
N LEU A 94 -10.23 11.36 -12.48
CA LEU A 94 -8.91 10.82 -12.79
C LEU A 94 -8.52 11.02 -14.27
N CYS A 95 -9.50 10.90 -15.19
CA CYS A 95 -9.18 10.87 -16.62
C CYS A 95 -8.97 12.23 -17.26
N VAL A 96 -9.42 13.32 -16.65
CA VAL A 96 -9.30 14.68 -17.21
C VAL A 96 -7.86 15.08 -17.53
N THR A 97 -6.90 14.71 -16.68
CA THR A 97 -5.49 15.06 -16.84
C THR A 97 -4.62 13.84 -17.17
N TYR A 98 -5.22 12.71 -17.50
CA TYR A 98 -4.55 11.43 -17.74
C TYR A 98 -3.46 11.50 -18.83
N ALA A 99 -3.73 12.21 -19.93
CA ALA A 99 -2.79 12.31 -21.05
C ALA A 99 -1.43 12.91 -20.65
N ASN A 100 -1.41 13.80 -19.66
CA ASN A 100 -0.22 14.50 -19.21
C ASN A 100 0.39 13.94 -17.92
N ARG A 101 -0.07 12.76 -17.45
CA ARG A 101 0.32 12.21 -16.16
C ARG A 101 1.79 11.86 -16.02
N VAL A 102 2.43 11.46 -17.13
CA VAL A 102 3.81 10.96 -17.14
C VAL A 102 4.81 12.10 -17.27
N VAL A 103 5.81 12.11 -16.40
CA VAL A 103 6.96 13.01 -16.47
C VAL A 103 8.04 12.34 -17.32
N LYS A 104 8.33 12.94 -18.49
CA LYS A 104 9.36 12.42 -19.40
C LYS A 104 10.75 12.48 -18.75
N ASN A 105 11.51 11.40 -18.89
CA ASN A 105 12.90 11.28 -18.41
C ASN A 105 13.08 11.44 -16.89
N ALA A 106 12.03 11.30 -16.09
CA ALA A 106 12.19 11.26 -14.65
C ALA A 106 12.93 9.98 -14.24
N PRO A 107 13.96 10.09 -13.38
CA PRO A 107 14.70 8.93 -12.92
C PRO A 107 13.84 8.06 -12.02
N GLN A 108 14.02 6.74 -12.12
CA GLN A 108 13.47 5.81 -11.13
C GLN A 108 14.26 5.92 -9.84
N LEU A 109 13.57 6.05 -8.73
CA LEU A 109 14.17 6.05 -7.40
C LEU A 109 14.46 4.62 -6.99
N ILE A 110 15.70 4.18 -7.18
CA ILE A 110 16.13 2.85 -6.76
C ILE A 110 16.38 2.90 -5.24
N ARG A 111 15.63 2.10 -4.51
CA ARG A 111 15.84 1.91 -3.08
C ARG A 111 17.21 1.24 -2.84
N GLN A 112 18.10 1.91 -2.14
CA GLN A 112 19.28 1.26 -1.62
C GLN A 112 18.89 0.53 -0.33
N GLU A 113 18.77 -0.79 -0.39
CA GLU A 113 18.62 -1.60 0.82
C GLU A 113 19.89 -1.50 1.66
N LYS A 114 19.81 -0.74 2.75
CA LYS A 114 20.78 -0.87 3.82
C LYS A 114 20.50 -2.19 4.55
N VAL A 115 21.42 -3.11 4.47
CA VAL A 115 21.37 -4.34 5.28
C VAL A 115 21.60 -3.93 6.73
N LEU A 116 20.51 -3.73 7.47
CA LEU A 116 20.53 -3.47 8.89
C LEU A 116 20.35 -4.82 9.59
N ASP A 117 21.45 -5.41 10.04
CA ASP A 117 21.42 -6.74 10.68
C ASP A 117 21.44 -6.62 12.21
N VAL A 118 20.35 -7.10 12.83
CA VAL A 118 20.28 -7.33 14.26
C VAL A 118 20.19 -8.84 14.46
N SER A 119 21.33 -9.43 14.80
CA SER A 119 21.46 -10.86 15.10
C SER A 119 21.21 -11.15 16.58
N TRP A 120 21.15 -12.43 16.92
CA TRP A 120 21.08 -12.88 18.30
C TRP A 120 22.29 -12.41 19.15
N ASN A 121 23.46 -12.23 18.52
CA ASN A 121 24.68 -11.86 19.22
C ASN A 121 24.74 -10.38 19.62
N ASN A 122 24.07 -9.51 18.89
CA ASN A 122 24.12 -8.06 19.11
C ASN A 122 22.79 -7.43 19.57
N HIS A 123 21.72 -8.23 19.74
CA HIS A 123 20.36 -7.72 19.97
C HIS A 123 20.18 -6.86 21.23
N LEU A 124 21.09 -6.92 22.19
CA LEU A 124 21.10 -6.10 23.42
C LEU A 124 22.04 -4.90 23.34
N SER A 125 22.76 -4.72 22.23
CA SER A 125 23.67 -3.58 22.06
C SER A 125 22.94 -2.27 21.79
N GLU A 126 23.57 -1.14 22.09
CA GLU A 126 23.05 0.19 21.74
C GLU A 126 22.90 0.36 20.22
N GLU A 127 23.81 -0.26 19.46
CA GLU A 127 23.76 -0.24 18.01
C GLU A 127 22.52 -0.97 17.48
N ALA A 128 22.19 -2.13 18.04
CA ALA A 128 20.97 -2.85 17.69
C ALA A 128 19.70 -2.03 18.00
N ASN A 129 19.71 -1.26 19.09
CA ASN A 129 18.61 -0.37 19.40
C ASN A 129 18.50 0.78 18.40
N ARG A 130 19.61 1.39 17.99
CA ARG A 130 19.62 2.39 16.92
C ARG A 130 19.09 1.83 15.60
N ILE A 131 19.53 0.63 15.22
CA ILE A 131 19.05 -0.07 14.02
C ILE A 131 17.53 -0.30 14.10
N LYS A 132 17.01 -0.75 15.23
CA LYS A 132 15.56 -0.97 15.43
C LYS A 132 14.77 0.32 15.26
N VAL A 133 15.24 1.42 15.87
CA VAL A 133 14.60 2.74 15.77
C VAL A 133 14.66 3.27 14.32
N GLU A 134 15.79 3.11 13.64
CA GLU A 134 15.93 3.54 12.24
C GLU A 134 15.01 2.71 11.32
N LEU A 135 14.95 1.39 11.54
CA LEU A 135 14.03 0.51 10.82
C LEU A 135 12.57 0.91 11.02
N GLU A 136 12.16 1.18 12.27
CA GLU A 136 10.79 1.61 12.57
C GLU A 136 10.46 2.94 11.90
N LYS A 137 11.37 3.92 11.97
CA LYS A 137 11.21 5.18 11.23
C LYS A 137 11.06 4.96 9.73
N HIS A 138 11.88 4.09 9.16
CA HIS A 138 11.82 3.77 7.74
C HIS A 138 10.51 3.07 7.37
N VAL A 139 10.08 2.13 8.20
CA VAL A 139 8.79 1.46 8.03
C VAL A 139 7.63 2.46 8.14
N LEU A 140 7.68 3.42 9.05
CA LEU A 140 6.65 4.46 9.19
C LEU A 140 6.65 5.46 8.03
N ALA A 141 7.82 5.88 7.55
CA ALA A 141 7.94 6.83 6.45
C ALA A 141 7.45 6.24 5.11
N GLY A 142 7.73 4.97 4.85
CA GLY A 142 7.44 4.32 3.57
C GLY A 142 8.46 4.66 2.48
N ASP A 143 8.20 4.13 1.30
CA ASP A 143 8.99 4.45 0.12
C ASP A 143 8.60 5.84 -0.37
N PRO A 144 9.54 6.62 -0.94
CA PRO A 144 9.22 7.94 -1.46
C PRO A 144 8.24 7.83 -2.64
N PRO A 145 7.35 8.81 -2.82
CA PRO A 145 6.45 8.83 -3.95
C PRO A 145 7.23 8.95 -5.26
N THR A 146 6.75 8.30 -6.32
CA THR A 146 7.41 8.33 -7.64
C THR A 146 7.45 9.73 -8.24
N ASN A 147 8.60 10.10 -8.83
CA ASN A 147 8.77 11.31 -9.62
C ASN A 147 8.39 11.12 -11.10
N ARG A 148 8.07 9.87 -11.51
CA ARG A 148 7.71 9.52 -12.90
C ARG A 148 6.29 9.92 -13.27
N LEU A 149 5.47 10.24 -12.26
CA LEU A 149 4.11 10.75 -12.41
C LEU A 149 4.02 12.18 -11.89
N ARG A 150 3.20 13.00 -12.53
CA ARG A 150 2.93 14.36 -12.05
C ARG A 150 2.23 14.32 -10.70
N PRO A 151 2.66 15.13 -9.71
CA PRO A 151 2.15 15.07 -8.35
C PRO A 151 0.62 15.16 -8.26
N GLU A 152 0.02 16.12 -8.96
CA GLU A 152 -1.43 16.36 -8.90
C GLU A 152 -2.26 15.16 -9.41
N TRP A 153 -1.75 14.47 -10.42
CA TRP A 153 -2.41 13.28 -10.96
C TRP A 153 -2.13 12.04 -10.10
N ARG A 154 -0.89 11.91 -9.61
CA ARG A 154 -0.49 10.84 -8.70
C ARG A 154 -1.35 10.83 -7.45
N GLU A 155 -1.50 11.98 -6.78
CA GLU A 155 -2.31 12.14 -5.57
C GLU A 155 -3.77 11.74 -5.82
N ARG A 156 -4.36 12.10 -6.97
CA ARG A 156 -5.72 11.62 -7.32
C ARG A 156 -5.80 10.11 -7.45
N LEU A 157 -4.80 9.47 -8.03
CA LEU A 157 -4.79 8.02 -8.14
C LEU A 157 -4.58 7.36 -6.76
N GLU A 158 -3.74 7.95 -5.92
CA GLU A 158 -3.56 7.53 -4.53
C GLU A 158 -4.89 7.60 -3.75
N ASP A 159 -5.65 8.70 -3.92
CA ASP A 159 -6.98 8.87 -3.32
C ASP A 159 -7.96 7.80 -3.81
N VAL A 160 -7.97 7.50 -5.11
CA VAL A 160 -8.83 6.44 -5.68
C VAL A 160 -8.48 5.08 -5.08
N VAL A 161 -7.20 4.72 -5.06
CA VAL A 161 -6.77 3.43 -4.49
C VAL A 161 -7.11 3.36 -3.00
N TYR A 162 -6.88 4.46 -2.27
CA TYR A 162 -7.20 4.56 -0.86
C TYR A 162 -8.72 4.41 -0.60
N ALA A 163 -9.56 5.07 -1.40
CA ALA A 163 -11.01 4.95 -1.28
C ALA A 163 -11.49 3.51 -1.55
N LEU A 164 -10.94 2.84 -2.56
CA LEU A 164 -11.28 1.45 -2.87
C LEU A 164 -10.87 0.47 -1.77
N VAL A 165 -9.66 0.62 -1.21
CA VAL A 165 -9.16 -0.22 -0.11
C VAL A 165 -9.95 -0.01 1.18
N ASN A 166 -10.53 1.17 1.38
CA ASN A 166 -11.37 1.49 2.54
C ASN A 166 -12.87 1.31 2.25
N SER A 167 -13.24 0.81 1.08
CA SER A 167 -14.64 0.51 0.77
C SER A 167 -15.14 -0.67 1.60
N PRO A 168 -16.44 -0.70 1.98
CA PRO A 168 -17.02 -1.86 2.66
C PRO A 168 -16.84 -3.16 1.86
N GLU A 169 -16.86 -3.08 0.54
CA GLU A 169 -16.68 -4.21 -0.36
C GLU A 169 -15.29 -4.85 -0.25
N PHE A 170 -14.24 -4.05 -0.05
CA PHE A 170 -12.88 -4.57 0.16
C PHE A 170 -12.71 -5.17 1.56
N ILE A 171 -13.29 -4.52 2.58
CA ILE A 171 -13.09 -4.89 3.99
C ILE A 171 -13.89 -6.13 4.37
N PHE A 172 -15.10 -6.26 3.84
CA PHE A 172 -16.07 -7.30 4.20
C PHE A 172 -16.32 -8.27 3.05
N VAL A 173 -15.27 -8.71 2.36
CA VAL A 173 -15.41 -9.78 1.36
C VAL A 173 -15.97 -11.02 2.04
N PRO A 174 -17.11 -11.57 1.59
CA PRO A 174 -17.71 -12.78 2.16
C PRO A 174 -16.84 -14.02 1.94
#